data_e4c8104a8f4712126f4c705a00a3078b
#
_entry.id   e4c8104a8f4712126f4c705a00a3078b
#
_cell.length_a   1.000
_cell.length_b   1.000
_cell.length_c   1.000
_cell.angle_alpha   90.00
_cell.angle_beta   90.00
_cell.angle_gamma   90.00
#
_symmetry.space_group_name_H-M   'P 1'
#
loop_
_entity.id
_entity.type
_entity.pdbx_description
1 polymer ?
#
loop_
_entity_poly.entity_id
_entity_poly.type
_entity_poly.pdbx_seq_one_letter_code
_entity_poly.pdbx_strand_id
1 'polypeptide(L)'
;MSHRRSTVKGSLSFANPTVRAWLFQILAVVAVVGIVGWLFHNTVTNLNNRGITSGFAFLDRGAGFGIVQHLIDYQQGDTYGRVFIVGLLNTLLVSALCIVFASVLGFFIGLARLSDNWLLRKLSTIYIEIFRNIPPLLQIFFWYFAVLRNLPGPRQAVSAFDLAFLSNRGLYIPSPQLGDGFIAFILAVVMAIVLSVGLFRFNKTYQIKTGQLRRTWPIAAVLIIGLPLLAQWLFGAALHWDVPALRGFNFRGGMVLIPELAALTLALSVYTSAFIAEIIRAGIQAVPYGQHEAARSLGLPNPVTLRQVIIPQELRVIIPPLTSQYLNIVKNSSLAAAIGYPDMVSLFAGTVLNQTGQAIETIAMTMSVYLIISLTISLLMNIYNRRIAIVER
;
A
#
# COMPACT_ATOMS: atom_id res chain seq x y z
N MET A 1 51.68 -14.72 -40.25
CA MET A 1 52.14 -14.13 -38.96
C MET A 1 51.12 -14.47 -37.90
N SER A 2 51.42 -15.50 -37.11
CA SER A 2 50.52 -16.02 -36.05
C SER A 2 50.79 -15.28 -34.75
N HIS A 3 49.79 -14.49 -34.28
CA HIS A 3 49.83 -13.91 -32.95
C HIS A 3 49.57 -15.01 -31.90
N ARG A 4 50.63 -15.51 -31.28
CA ARG A 4 50.58 -16.28 -30.05
C ARG A 4 50.03 -15.39 -28.95
N ARG A 5 48.81 -15.65 -28.49
CA ARG A 5 48.30 -15.15 -27.20
C ARG A 5 49.09 -15.89 -26.11
N SER A 6 50.00 -15.17 -25.47
CA SER A 6 50.64 -15.63 -24.24
C SER A 6 49.62 -15.61 -23.12
N THR A 7 49.22 -16.80 -22.68
CA THR A 7 48.48 -16.99 -21.41
C THR A 7 49.43 -16.65 -20.26
N VAL A 8 49.40 -15.45 -19.80
CA VAL A 8 50.05 -15.06 -18.53
C VAL A 8 49.35 -15.82 -17.41
N LYS A 9 49.97 -16.91 -16.91
CA LYS A 9 49.58 -17.52 -15.65
C LYS A 9 49.67 -16.44 -14.59
N GLY A 10 48.53 -16.02 -14.03
CA GLY A 10 48.47 -15.03 -12.97
C GLY A 10 49.22 -15.51 -11.75
N SER A 11 50.41 -14.98 -11.54
CA SER A 11 51.13 -15.20 -10.31
C SER A 11 50.37 -14.59 -9.16
N LEU A 12 50.17 -15.36 -8.07
CA LEU A 12 49.58 -14.89 -6.82
C LEU A 12 50.57 -13.93 -6.12
N SER A 13 50.91 -12.83 -6.79
CA SER A 13 51.81 -11.79 -6.28
C SER A 13 51.01 -10.59 -5.81
N PHE A 14 51.40 -10.01 -4.67
CA PHE A 14 50.86 -8.75 -4.17
C PHE A 14 50.97 -7.56 -5.19
N ALA A 15 51.86 -7.70 -6.18
CA ALA A 15 51.98 -6.72 -7.25
C ALA A 15 50.78 -6.73 -8.22
N ASN A 16 49.98 -7.81 -8.23
CA ASN A 16 48.82 -7.92 -9.10
C ASN A 16 47.63 -7.14 -8.48
N PRO A 17 47.08 -6.08 -9.19
CA PRO A 17 46.00 -5.29 -8.66
C PRO A 17 44.74 -6.10 -8.35
N THR A 18 44.47 -7.16 -9.11
CA THR A 18 43.33 -8.07 -8.89
C THR A 18 43.44 -8.84 -7.60
N VAL A 19 44.67 -9.37 -7.28
CA VAL A 19 44.92 -10.09 -6.03
C VAL A 19 44.76 -9.17 -4.84
N ARG A 20 45.26 -7.94 -4.91
CA ARG A 20 45.07 -6.92 -3.85
C ARG A 20 43.60 -6.57 -3.66
N ALA A 21 42.84 -6.38 -4.74
CA ALA A 21 41.41 -6.08 -4.64
C ALA A 21 40.65 -7.21 -3.93
N TRP A 22 40.88 -8.46 -4.30
CA TRP A 22 40.31 -9.63 -3.63
C TRP A 22 40.71 -9.72 -2.16
N LEU A 23 42.00 -9.48 -1.85
CA LEU A 23 42.49 -9.53 -0.50
C LEU A 23 41.88 -8.47 0.41
N PHE A 24 41.75 -7.21 -0.09
CA PHE A 24 41.07 -6.15 0.65
C PHE A 24 39.57 -6.42 0.82
N GLN A 25 38.91 -6.99 -0.20
CA GLN A 25 37.51 -7.39 -0.11
C GLN A 25 37.30 -8.49 0.94
N ILE A 26 38.13 -9.54 0.93
CA ILE A 26 38.07 -10.61 1.93
C ILE A 26 38.34 -10.05 3.33
N LEU A 27 39.36 -9.21 3.47
CA LEU A 27 39.71 -8.61 4.77
C LEU A 27 38.57 -7.70 5.28
N ALA A 28 37.95 -6.94 4.40
CA ALA A 28 36.78 -6.13 4.74
C ALA A 28 35.60 -7.01 5.18
N VAL A 29 35.31 -8.08 4.44
CA VAL A 29 34.23 -9.02 4.80
C VAL A 29 34.53 -9.68 6.16
N VAL A 30 35.76 -10.17 6.37
CA VAL A 30 36.17 -10.77 7.65
C VAL A 30 36.08 -9.78 8.80
N ALA A 31 36.51 -8.53 8.58
CA ALA A 31 36.38 -7.47 9.59
C ALA A 31 34.90 -7.19 9.94
N VAL A 32 34.03 -7.07 8.92
CA VAL A 32 32.58 -6.85 9.14
C VAL A 32 31.99 -8.04 9.89
N VAL A 33 32.23 -9.27 9.45
CA VAL A 33 31.71 -10.48 10.10
C VAL A 33 32.27 -10.60 11.56
N GLY A 34 33.55 -10.27 11.78
CA GLY A 34 34.15 -10.24 13.10
C GLY A 34 33.49 -9.21 14.02
N ILE A 35 33.26 -8.00 13.53
CA ILE A 35 32.57 -6.94 14.29
C ILE A 35 31.14 -7.35 14.62
N VAL A 36 30.40 -7.87 13.65
CA VAL A 36 29.03 -8.33 13.85
C VAL A 36 28.97 -9.48 14.84
N GLY A 37 29.88 -10.46 14.71
CA GLY A 37 30.00 -11.58 15.64
C GLY A 37 30.34 -11.14 17.07
N TRP A 38 31.26 -10.19 17.22
CA TRP A 38 31.63 -9.62 18.52
C TRP A 38 30.46 -8.85 19.14
N LEU A 39 29.74 -8.01 18.35
CA LEU A 39 28.54 -7.28 18.80
C LEU A 39 27.46 -8.26 19.26
N PHE A 40 27.21 -9.33 18.48
CA PHE A 40 26.22 -10.35 18.82
C PHE A 40 26.60 -11.08 20.13
N HIS A 41 27.85 -11.56 20.24
CA HIS A 41 28.32 -12.23 21.45
C HIS A 41 28.21 -11.32 22.69
N ASN A 42 28.67 -10.09 22.59
CA ASN A 42 28.61 -9.11 23.68
C ASN A 42 27.15 -8.80 24.08
N THR A 43 26.25 -8.69 23.10
CA THR A 43 24.80 -8.47 23.33
C THR A 43 24.20 -9.65 24.09
N VAL A 44 24.42 -10.89 23.63
CA VAL A 44 23.89 -12.09 24.30
C VAL A 44 24.43 -12.21 25.72
N THR A 45 25.73 -11.96 25.92
CA THR A 45 26.36 -11.99 27.25
C THR A 45 25.75 -10.94 28.19
N ASN A 46 25.54 -9.70 27.69
CA ASN A 46 24.94 -8.64 28.48
C ASN A 46 23.46 -8.92 28.83
N LEU A 47 22.69 -9.54 27.92
CA LEU A 47 21.31 -9.95 28.18
C LEU A 47 21.27 -11.03 29.28
N ASN A 48 22.08 -12.05 29.15
CA ASN A 48 22.18 -13.12 30.16
C ASN A 48 22.59 -12.58 31.55
N ASN A 49 23.54 -11.66 31.57
CA ASN A 49 23.99 -11.02 32.84
C ASN A 49 22.91 -10.16 33.48
N ARG A 50 21.98 -9.64 32.70
CA ARG A 50 20.81 -8.84 33.17
C ARG A 50 19.59 -9.70 33.45
N GLY A 51 19.65 -11.02 33.29
CA GLY A 51 18.50 -11.92 33.47
C GLY A 51 17.38 -11.74 32.45
N ILE A 52 17.67 -11.10 31.31
CA ILE A 52 16.70 -10.91 30.25
C ILE A 52 16.62 -12.20 29.44
N THR A 53 15.43 -12.84 29.46
CA THR A 53 15.19 -14.05 28.67
C THR A 53 15.16 -13.70 27.18
N SER A 54 15.95 -14.40 26.36
CA SER A 54 15.91 -14.30 24.90
C SER A 54 15.06 -15.42 24.30
N GLY A 55 14.55 -15.19 23.09
CA GLY A 55 13.77 -16.17 22.34
C GLY A 55 12.32 -15.77 22.12
N PHE A 56 11.60 -16.56 21.32
CA PHE A 56 10.26 -16.24 20.85
C PHE A 56 9.12 -16.82 21.68
N ALA A 57 9.42 -17.49 22.82
CA ALA A 57 8.40 -18.09 23.69
C ALA A 57 7.42 -17.05 24.30
N PHE A 58 7.78 -15.76 24.29
CA PHE A 58 6.85 -14.71 24.73
C PHE A 58 5.63 -14.58 23.81
N LEU A 59 5.73 -14.96 22.54
CA LEU A 59 4.63 -14.85 21.59
C LEU A 59 3.39 -15.63 22.03
N ASP A 60 3.54 -16.68 22.81
CA ASP A 60 2.45 -17.52 23.33
C ASP A 60 1.88 -17.00 24.65
N ARG A 61 2.48 -15.96 25.25
CA ARG A 61 1.96 -15.34 26.48
C ARG A 61 0.82 -14.39 26.17
N GLY A 62 -0.13 -14.26 27.12
CA GLY A 62 -1.21 -13.30 27.03
C GLY A 62 -0.73 -11.84 27.03
N ALA A 63 -1.26 -11.02 26.15
CA ALA A 63 -0.83 -9.64 25.97
C ALA A 63 -1.32 -8.71 27.11
N GLY A 64 -2.53 -8.92 27.61
CA GLY A 64 -3.08 -8.19 28.75
C GLY A 64 -3.52 -6.74 28.47
N PHE A 65 -3.54 -6.28 27.20
CA PHE A 65 -3.97 -4.94 26.82
C PHE A 65 -4.94 -4.93 25.63
N GLY A 66 -5.78 -3.90 25.54
CA GLY A 66 -6.74 -3.73 24.45
C GLY A 66 -6.12 -2.99 23.27
N ILE A 67 -6.56 -3.34 22.06
CA ILE A 67 -6.22 -2.62 20.81
C ILE A 67 -7.52 -2.07 20.23
N VAL A 68 -7.61 -0.75 20.06
CA VAL A 68 -8.84 -0.09 19.60
C VAL A 68 -9.14 -0.38 18.14
N GLN A 69 -8.11 -0.41 17.29
CA GLN A 69 -8.22 -0.70 15.86
C GLN A 69 -7.66 -2.09 15.57
N HIS A 70 -8.52 -2.98 15.11
CA HIS A 70 -8.13 -4.33 14.67
C HIS A 70 -9.02 -4.79 13.51
N LEU A 71 -8.44 -5.49 12.54
CA LEU A 71 -9.15 -6.06 11.38
C LEU A 71 -9.57 -7.52 11.59
N ILE A 72 -9.08 -8.14 12.66
CA ILE A 72 -9.42 -9.50 13.09
C ILE A 72 -9.86 -9.44 14.55
N ASP A 73 -10.67 -10.38 14.99
CA ASP A 73 -11.09 -10.45 16.38
C ASP A 73 -9.88 -10.48 17.30
N TYR A 74 -9.87 -9.58 18.27
CA TYR A 74 -8.84 -9.43 19.27
C TYR A 74 -9.43 -9.08 20.64
N GLN A 75 -8.98 -9.80 21.67
CA GLN A 75 -9.33 -9.60 23.05
C GLN A 75 -8.08 -9.44 23.93
N GLN A 76 -8.22 -8.81 25.10
CA GLN A 76 -7.10 -8.57 26.01
C GLN A 76 -6.39 -9.85 26.48
N GLY A 77 -7.11 -11.00 26.49
CA GLY A 77 -6.55 -12.31 26.83
C GLY A 77 -5.75 -12.98 25.71
N ASP A 78 -5.77 -12.43 24.51
CA ASP A 78 -5.05 -13.00 23.37
C ASP A 78 -3.53 -12.86 23.53
N THR A 79 -2.80 -13.68 22.77
CA THR A 79 -1.35 -13.77 22.85
C THR A 79 -0.63 -12.61 22.12
N TYR A 80 0.64 -12.39 22.45
CA TYR A 80 1.47 -11.45 21.69
C TYR A 80 1.62 -11.84 20.22
N GLY A 81 1.55 -13.14 19.89
CA GLY A 81 1.47 -13.59 18.50
C GLY A 81 0.24 -13.05 17.77
N ARG A 82 -0.91 -12.97 18.45
CA ARG A 82 -2.13 -12.35 17.90
C ARG A 82 -1.94 -10.84 17.73
N VAL A 83 -1.31 -10.18 18.70
CA VAL A 83 -0.94 -8.74 18.61
C VAL A 83 -0.06 -8.47 17.38
N PHE A 84 0.90 -9.37 17.09
CA PHE A 84 1.75 -9.26 15.90
C PHE A 84 0.94 -9.22 14.60
N ILE A 85 -0.04 -10.13 14.48
CA ILE A 85 -0.90 -10.18 13.30
C ILE A 85 -1.76 -8.90 13.21
N VAL A 86 -2.30 -8.41 14.32
CA VAL A 86 -3.06 -7.15 14.34
C VAL A 86 -2.20 -5.97 13.90
N GLY A 87 -0.98 -5.85 14.44
CA GLY A 87 -0.04 -4.79 14.05
C GLY A 87 0.35 -4.85 12.57
N LEU A 88 0.60 -6.05 12.05
CA LEU A 88 0.88 -6.28 10.62
C LEU A 88 -0.29 -5.83 9.75
N LEU A 89 -1.51 -6.24 10.08
CA LEU A 89 -2.71 -5.90 9.32
C LEU A 89 -3.01 -4.39 9.36
N ASN A 90 -2.84 -3.75 10.50
CA ASN A 90 -3.02 -2.32 10.64
C ASN A 90 -1.97 -1.52 9.83
N THR A 91 -0.71 -1.99 9.81
CA THR A 91 0.34 -1.39 8.97
C THR A 91 0.03 -1.54 7.48
N LEU A 92 -0.46 -2.71 7.07
CA LEU A 92 -0.89 -2.96 5.68
C LEU A 92 -2.10 -2.10 5.31
N LEU A 93 -3.09 -1.99 6.19
CA LEU A 93 -4.28 -1.17 5.97
C LEU A 93 -3.92 0.28 5.70
N VAL A 94 -3.17 0.92 6.61
CA VAL A 94 -2.82 2.33 6.44
C VAL A 94 -1.93 2.54 5.23
N SER A 95 -0.98 1.64 4.97
CA SER A 95 -0.12 1.73 3.79
C SER A 95 -0.91 1.63 2.49
N ALA A 96 -1.86 0.69 2.41
CA ALA A 96 -2.72 0.52 1.24
C ALA A 96 -3.62 1.74 1.01
N LEU A 97 -4.27 2.24 2.06
CA LEU A 97 -5.10 3.45 1.97
C LEU A 97 -4.28 4.66 1.51
N CYS A 98 -3.11 4.88 2.11
CA CYS A 98 -2.24 5.99 1.72
C CYS A 98 -1.75 5.86 0.27
N ILE A 99 -1.38 4.66 -0.20
CA ILE A 99 -0.95 4.43 -1.60
C ILE A 99 -2.09 4.78 -2.56
N VAL A 100 -3.31 4.32 -2.28
CA VAL A 100 -4.47 4.59 -3.15
C VAL A 100 -4.78 6.09 -3.18
N PHE A 101 -4.97 6.71 -2.01
CA PHE A 101 -5.33 8.13 -1.95
C PHE A 101 -4.21 9.05 -2.48
N ALA A 102 -2.94 8.77 -2.15
CA ALA A 102 -1.82 9.53 -2.67
C ALA A 102 -1.68 9.42 -4.19
N SER A 103 -1.93 8.23 -4.76
CA SER A 103 -1.85 8.01 -6.21
C SER A 103 -2.96 8.74 -6.94
N VAL A 104 -4.20 8.62 -6.46
CA VAL A 104 -5.36 9.30 -7.06
C VAL A 104 -5.19 10.83 -6.97
N LEU A 105 -4.89 11.34 -5.77
CA LEU A 105 -4.73 12.77 -5.56
C LEU A 105 -3.53 13.32 -6.35
N GLY A 106 -2.39 12.62 -6.31
CA GLY A 106 -1.19 13.00 -7.05
C GLY A 106 -1.39 12.98 -8.58
N PHE A 107 -2.16 12.02 -9.09
CA PHE A 107 -2.52 11.98 -10.51
C PHE A 107 -3.29 13.24 -10.94
N PHE A 108 -4.35 13.58 -10.24
CA PHE A 108 -5.16 14.75 -10.58
C PHE A 108 -4.39 16.07 -10.41
N ILE A 109 -3.58 16.21 -9.36
CA ILE A 109 -2.76 17.40 -9.13
C ILE A 109 -1.67 17.52 -10.21
N GLY A 110 -1.05 16.40 -10.60
CA GLY A 110 -0.05 16.36 -11.67
C GLY A 110 -0.62 16.80 -13.02
N LEU A 111 -1.82 16.32 -13.37
CA LEU A 111 -2.54 16.76 -14.56
C LEU A 111 -2.97 18.25 -14.47
N ALA A 112 -3.49 18.68 -13.33
CA ALA A 112 -3.87 20.07 -13.11
C ALA A 112 -2.70 21.04 -13.26
N ARG A 113 -1.49 20.62 -12.88
CA ARG A 113 -0.26 21.41 -13.06
C ARG A 113 0.16 21.57 -14.54
N LEU A 114 -0.27 20.65 -15.41
CA LEU A 114 -0.03 20.73 -16.86
C LEU A 114 -1.12 21.47 -17.61
N SER A 115 -2.20 21.89 -16.93
CA SER A 115 -3.32 22.56 -17.54
C SER A 115 -2.94 23.92 -18.12
N ASP A 116 -3.55 24.29 -19.25
CA ASP A 116 -3.47 25.64 -19.84
C ASP A 116 -4.16 26.68 -18.97
N ASN A 117 -5.09 26.25 -18.11
CA ASN A 117 -5.74 27.14 -17.14
C ASN A 117 -4.76 27.60 -16.08
N TRP A 118 -4.47 28.92 -16.09
CA TRP A 118 -3.52 29.54 -15.16
C TRP A 118 -3.84 29.28 -13.69
N LEU A 119 -5.13 29.31 -13.31
CA LEU A 119 -5.55 29.14 -11.91
C LEU A 119 -5.27 27.71 -11.42
N LEU A 120 -5.66 26.70 -12.22
CA LEU A 120 -5.40 25.30 -11.89
C LEU A 120 -3.90 25.03 -11.77
N ARG A 121 -3.12 25.52 -12.72
CA ARG A 121 -1.65 25.38 -12.69
C ARG A 121 -1.03 26.05 -11.45
N LYS A 122 -1.49 27.26 -11.11
CA LYS A 122 -0.98 28.02 -9.96
C LYS A 122 -1.31 27.35 -8.64
N LEU A 123 -2.57 26.92 -8.45
CA LEU A 123 -3.01 26.22 -7.24
C LEU A 123 -2.28 24.89 -7.04
N SER A 124 -2.12 24.10 -8.11
CA SER A 124 -1.36 22.84 -8.06
C SER A 124 0.11 23.07 -7.71
N THR A 125 0.72 24.13 -8.24
CA THR A 125 2.10 24.50 -7.91
C THR A 125 2.24 24.86 -6.43
N ILE A 126 1.35 25.72 -5.91
CA ILE A 126 1.33 26.12 -4.49
C ILE A 126 1.15 24.87 -3.59
N TYR A 127 0.21 23.99 -3.93
CA TYR A 127 0.01 22.74 -3.20
C TYR A 127 1.29 21.91 -3.13
N ILE A 128 1.93 21.67 -4.26
CA ILE A 128 3.14 20.85 -4.34
C ILE A 128 4.26 21.48 -3.50
N GLU A 129 4.50 22.78 -3.64
CA GLU A 129 5.56 23.47 -2.90
C GLU A 129 5.31 23.46 -1.38
N ILE A 130 4.08 23.66 -0.93
CA ILE A 130 3.75 23.61 0.51
C ILE A 130 3.98 22.21 1.06
N PHE A 131 3.33 21.20 0.49
CA PHE A 131 3.30 19.87 1.11
C PHE A 131 4.59 19.08 0.96
N ARG A 132 5.42 19.37 -0.04
CA ARG A 132 6.76 18.76 -0.15
C ARG A 132 7.76 19.32 0.86
N ASN A 133 7.61 20.57 1.26
CA ASN A 133 8.57 21.26 2.13
C ASN A 133 8.23 21.16 3.63
N ILE A 134 7.05 20.66 3.99
CA ILE A 134 6.66 20.43 5.38
C ILE A 134 6.94 18.97 5.75
N PRO A 135 7.71 18.69 6.84
CA PRO A 135 7.94 17.33 7.30
C PRO A 135 6.65 16.54 7.54
N PRO A 136 6.56 15.26 7.13
CA PRO A 136 5.32 14.47 7.22
C PRO A 136 4.84 14.32 8.67
N LEU A 137 5.73 14.21 9.66
CA LEU A 137 5.35 14.12 11.06
C LEU A 137 4.59 15.37 11.55
N LEU A 138 5.02 16.57 11.12
CA LEU A 138 4.32 17.80 11.47
C LEU A 138 2.93 17.87 10.82
N GLN A 139 2.78 17.35 9.60
CA GLN A 139 1.47 17.23 8.96
C GLN A 139 0.56 16.26 9.71
N ILE A 140 1.09 15.12 10.19
CA ILE A 140 0.35 14.17 11.04
C ILE A 140 -0.14 14.87 12.33
N PHE A 141 0.74 15.60 13.00
CA PHE A 141 0.37 16.33 14.22
C PHE A 141 -0.69 17.41 13.96
N PHE A 142 -0.55 18.16 12.86
CA PHE A 142 -1.56 19.13 12.45
C PHE A 142 -2.93 18.50 12.26
N TRP A 143 -3.04 17.45 11.44
CA TRP A 143 -4.31 16.78 11.20
C TRP A 143 -4.88 16.16 12.45
N TYR A 144 -4.05 15.54 13.29
CA TYR A 144 -4.50 14.86 14.50
C TYR A 144 -4.90 15.86 15.60
N PHE A 145 -3.97 16.71 16.03
CA PHE A 145 -4.18 17.59 17.19
C PHE A 145 -4.93 18.88 16.84
N ALA A 146 -4.64 19.51 15.70
CA ALA A 146 -5.26 20.78 15.36
C ALA A 146 -6.63 20.63 14.67
N VAL A 147 -6.87 19.52 13.95
CA VAL A 147 -8.12 19.32 13.21
C VAL A 147 -9.01 18.29 13.91
N LEU A 148 -8.62 17.01 13.93
CA LEU A 148 -9.53 15.92 14.33
C LEU A 148 -9.86 15.91 15.83
N ARG A 149 -8.91 16.25 16.70
CA ARG A 149 -9.15 16.31 18.16
C ARG A 149 -10.02 17.49 18.56
N ASN A 150 -10.10 18.53 17.75
CA ASN A 150 -10.94 19.71 17.99
C ASN A 150 -12.36 19.58 17.39
N LEU A 151 -12.68 18.46 16.74
CA LEU A 151 -14.05 18.18 16.32
C LEU A 151 -14.99 18.06 17.51
N PRO A 152 -16.31 18.29 17.31
CA PRO A 152 -17.31 18.14 18.37
C PRO A 152 -17.31 16.75 19.00
N GLY A 153 -17.69 16.66 20.28
CA GLY A 153 -17.87 15.38 20.95
C GLY A 153 -19.02 14.56 20.33
N PRO A 154 -19.16 13.25 20.68
CA PRO A 154 -20.17 12.36 20.09
C PRO A 154 -21.60 12.87 20.19
N ARG A 155 -21.97 13.59 21.27
CA ARG A 155 -23.32 14.15 21.44
C ARG A 155 -23.63 15.30 20.46
N GLN A 156 -22.61 15.94 19.95
CA GLN A 156 -22.71 17.09 19.04
C GLN A 156 -22.05 16.75 17.68
N ALA A 157 -21.94 15.44 17.38
CA ALA A 157 -21.31 14.97 16.16
C ALA A 157 -21.99 15.57 14.92
N VAL A 158 -21.20 15.88 13.92
CA VAL A 158 -21.72 16.29 12.62
C VAL A 158 -22.28 15.06 11.93
N SER A 159 -23.62 15.05 11.71
CA SER A 159 -24.29 13.95 11.01
C SER A 159 -24.37 14.21 9.50
N ALA A 160 -24.19 13.15 8.72
CA ALA A 160 -24.49 13.14 7.29
C ALA A 160 -25.57 12.10 7.03
N PHE A 161 -26.75 12.57 6.61
CA PHE A 161 -27.93 11.75 6.29
C PHE A 161 -28.38 10.82 7.44
N ASP A 162 -28.04 11.11 8.69
CA ASP A 162 -28.25 10.26 9.88
C ASP A 162 -27.68 8.82 9.76
N LEU A 163 -26.74 8.64 8.84
CA LEU A 163 -26.05 7.39 8.59
C LEU A 163 -24.57 7.46 8.99
N ALA A 164 -23.92 8.61 8.82
CA ALA A 164 -22.53 8.81 9.17
C ALA A 164 -22.38 9.94 10.17
N PHE A 165 -21.53 9.75 11.19
CA PHE A 165 -21.34 10.70 12.27
C PHE A 165 -19.86 10.99 12.48
N LEU A 166 -19.47 12.26 12.32
CA LEU A 166 -18.10 12.73 12.52
C LEU A 166 -17.98 13.41 13.88
N SER A 167 -17.05 12.92 14.69
CA SER A 167 -16.74 13.46 16.03
C SER A 167 -15.24 13.40 16.31
N ASN A 168 -14.82 13.97 17.44
CA ASN A 168 -13.43 13.87 17.92
C ASN A 168 -13.00 12.44 18.31
N ARG A 169 -13.92 11.48 18.32
CA ARG A 169 -13.65 10.05 18.54
C ARG A 169 -13.57 9.26 17.23
N GLY A 170 -13.79 9.89 16.10
CA GLY A 170 -13.70 9.30 14.77
C GLY A 170 -14.91 9.52 13.90
N LEU A 171 -14.85 8.94 12.72
CA LEU A 171 -15.94 8.88 11.75
C LEU A 171 -16.64 7.52 11.89
N TYR A 172 -17.90 7.56 12.31
CA TYR A 172 -18.77 6.38 12.42
C TYR A 172 -19.59 6.26 11.15
N ILE A 173 -19.55 5.11 10.51
CA ILE A 173 -20.26 4.80 9.26
C ILE A 173 -20.97 3.45 9.39
N PRO A 174 -22.05 3.19 8.63
CA PRO A 174 -22.69 1.88 8.60
C PRO A 174 -21.69 0.79 8.23
N SER A 175 -21.71 -0.32 8.94
CA SER A 175 -20.89 -1.49 8.61
C SER A 175 -21.75 -2.56 7.94
N PRO A 176 -21.26 -3.18 6.85
CA PRO A 176 -21.91 -4.33 6.26
C PRO A 176 -21.67 -5.55 7.16
N GLN A 177 -22.74 -6.16 7.64
CA GLN A 177 -22.69 -7.45 8.31
C GLN A 177 -23.17 -8.54 7.35
N LEU A 178 -22.50 -9.69 7.39
CA LEU A 178 -22.85 -10.82 6.55
C LEU A 178 -24.23 -11.37 7.00
N GLY A 179 -25.18 -11.35 6.09
CA GLY A 179 -26.49 -11.94 6.32
C GLY A 179 -26.54 -13.42 5.93
N ASP A 180 -27.63 -14.08 6.26
CA ASP A 180 -27.83 -15.52 6.00
C ASP A 180 -27.71 -15.87 4.51
N GLY A 181 -28.12 -14.96 3.63
CA GLY A 181 -28.02 -15.11 2.17
C GLY A 181 -26.65 -14.83 1.55
N PHE A 182 -25.62 -14.48 2.35
CA PHE A 182 -24.33 -14.02 1.81
C PHE A 182 -23.62 -15.06 0.93
N ILE A 183 -23.54 -16.31 1.39
CA ILE A 183 -22.89 -17.39 0.62
C ILE A 183 -23.65 -17.67 -0.68
N ALA A 184 -24.99 -17.71 -0.62
CA ALA A 184 -25.83 -17.93 -1.80
C ALA A 184 -25.67 -16.75 -2.80
N PHE A 185 -25.57 -15.51 -2.32
CA PHE A 185 -25.32 -14.33 -3.14
C PHE A 185 -23.96 -14.42 -3.85
N ILE A 186 -22.88 -14.75 -3.14
CA ILE A 186 -21.54 -14.91 -3.74
C ILE A 186 -21.53 -16.01 -4.79
N LEU A 187 -22.13 -17.17 -4.49
CA LEU A 187 -22.25 -18.27 -5.45
C LEU A 187 -23.04 -17.85 -6.69
N ALA A 188 -24.11 -17.08 -6.52
CA ALA A 188 -24.90 -16.55 -7.62
C ALA A 188 -24.10 -15.55 -8.48
N VAL A 189 -23.29 -14.66 -7.87
CA VAL A 189 -22.39 -13.74 -8.58
C VAL A 189 -21.35 -14.53 -9.39
N VAL A 190 -20.69 -15.50 -8.78
CA VAL A 190 -19.69 -16.35 -9.46
C VAL A 190 -20.35 -17.10 -10.63
N MET A 191 -21.52 -17.69 -10.40
CA MET A 191 -22.29 -18.38 -11.45
C MET A 191 -22.67 -17.43 -12.58
N ALA A 192 -23.15 -16.23 -12.27
CA ALA A 192 -23.50 -15.20 -13.25
C ALA A 192 -22.31 -14.82 -14.14
N ILE A 193 -21.12 -14.65 -13.52
CA ILE A 193 -19.88 -14.35 -14.24
C ILE A 193 -19.48 -15.52 -15.15
N VAL A 194 -19.49 -16.75 -14.64
CA VAL A 194 -19.13 -17.97 -15.41
C VAL A 194 -20.07 -18.14 -16.59
N LEU A 195 -21.37 -18.01 -16.38
CA LEU A 195 -22.39 -18.11 -17.46
C LEU A 195 -22.22 -16.99 -18.48
N SER A 196 -21.97 -15.76 -18.04
CA SER A 196 -21.74 -14.63 -18.94
C SER A 196 -20.48 -14.82 -19.80
N VAL A 197 -19.37 -15.26 -19.19
CA VAL A 197 -18.14 -15.58 -19.92
C VAL A 197 -18.35 -16.74 -20.90
N GLY A 198 -19.08 -17.78 -20.49
CA GLY A 198 -19.47 -18.89 -21.34
C GLY A 198 -20.30 -18.43 -22.54
N LEU A 199 -21.30 -17.57 -22.30
CA LEU A 199 -22.15 -16.95 -23.32
C LEU A 199 -21.33 -16.15 -24.33
N PHE A 200 -20.40 -15.31 -23.88
CA PHE A 200 -19.54 -14.53 -24.75
C PHE A 200 -18.60 -15.42 -25.58
N ARG A 201 -18.01 -16.46 -24.98
CA ARG A 201 -17.15 -17.42 -25.69
C ARG A 201 -17.94 -18.20 -26.74
N PHE A 202 -19.13 -18.69 -26.38
CA PHE A 202 -20.03 -19.40 -27.30
C PHE A 202 -20.43 -18.50 -28.48
N ASN A 203 -20.83 -17.25 -28.19
CA ASN A 203 -21.22 -16.32 -29.24
C ASN A 203 -20.05 -15.98 -30.18
N LYS A 204 -18.83 -15.83 -29.65
CA LYS A 204 -17.63 -15.62 -30.46
C LYS A 204 -17.37 -16.82 -31.42
N THR A 205 -17.51 -18.03 -30.92
CA THR A 205 -17.37 -19.26 -31.72
C THR A 205 -18.45 -19.36 -32.79
N TYR A 206 -19.71 -19.01 -32.43
CA TYR A 206 -20.84 -18.97 -33.35
C TYR A 206 -20.63 -17.93 -34.47
N GLN A 207 -20.18 -16.73 -34.10
CA GLN A 207 -19.86 -15.66 -35.03
C GLN A 207 -18.76 -16.07 -36.04
N ILE A 208 -17.73 -16.76 -35.57
CA ILE A 208 -16.64 -17.26 -36.46
C ILE A 208 -17.20 -18.28 -37.48
N LYS A 209 -18.19 -19.13 -37.05
CA LYS A 209 -18.75 -20.18 -37.92
C LYS A 209 -19.84 -19.67 -38.88
N THR A 210 -20.64 -18.69 -38.46
CA THR A 210 -21.84 -18.26 -39.21
C THR A 210 -21.77 -16.87 -39.78
N GLY A 211 -20.77 -16.06 -39.40
CA GLY A 211 -20.67 -14.64 -39.75
C GLY A 211 -21.70 -13.72 -39.07
N GLN A 212 -22.65 -14.29 -38.29
CA GLN A 212 -23.70 -13.50 -37.65
C GLN A 212 -23.30 -12.99 -36.26
N LEU A 213 -23.45 -11.69 -36.02
CA LEU A 213 -23.20 -11.03 -34.75
C LEU A 213 -24.48 -10.98 -33.90
N ARG A 214 -24.49 -11.74 -32.80
CA ARG A 214 -25.60 -11.72 -31.83
C ARG A 214 -25.26 -10.78 -30.66
N ARG A 215 -26.19 -9.93 -30.31
CA ARG A 215 -26.06 -9.06 -29.13
C ARG A 215 -26.29 -9.89 -27.85
N THR A 216 -25.21 -10.32 -27.20
CA THR A 216 -25.26 -11.13 -25.96
C THR A 216 -25.17 -10.30 -24.69
N TRP A 217 -24.81 -9.02 -24.78
CA TRP A 217 -24.66 -8.15 -23.61
C TRP A 217 -25.97 -7.97 -22.80
N PRO A 218 -27.21 -7.93 -23.38
CA PRO A 218 -28.40 -7.79 -22.56
C PRO A 218 -28.65 -9.04 -21.71
N ILE A 219 -28.39 -10.23 -22.28
CA ILE A 219 -28.54 -11.51 -21.56
C ILE A 219 -27.50 -11.58 -20.43
N ALA A 220 -26.26 -11.19 -20.70
CA ALA A 220 -25.22 -11.14 -19.67
C ALA A 220 -25.58 -10.15 -18.55
N ALA A 221 -26.14 -8.99 -18.88
CA ALA A 221 -26.61 -8.01 -17.89
C ALA A 221 -27.74 -8.58 -17.02
N VAL A 222 -28.71 -9.28 -17.62
CA VAL A 222 -29.79 -9.96 -16.88
C VAL A 222 -29.23 -11.04 -15.97
N LEU A 223 -28.25 -11.82 -16.40
CA LEU A 223 -27.61 -12.83 -15.57
C LEU A 223 -26.85 -12.22 -14.38
N ILE A 224 -26.04 -11.16 -14.65
CA ILE A 224 -25.20 -10.52 -13.63
C ILE A 224 -26.04 -9.81 -12.56
N ILE A 225 -27.19 -9.26 -12.93
CA ILE A 225 -28.09 -8.58 -12.00
C ILE A 225 -29.13 -9.54 -11.43
N GLY A 226 -29.77 -10.34 -12.27
CA GLY A 226 -30.91 -11.18 -11.90
C GLY A 226 -30.57 -12.33 -10.98
N LEU A 227 -29.45 -13.06 -11.22
CA LEU A 227 -29.08 -14.19 -10.37
C LEU A 227 -28.76 -13.77 -8.93
N PRO A 228 -27.96 -12.72 -8.67
CA PRO A 228 -27.73 -12.25 -7.30
C PRO A 228 -29.01 -11.74 -6.61
N LEU A 229 -29.87 -11.03 -7.34
CA LEU A 229 -31.17 -10.56 -6.79
C LEU A 229 -32.10 -11.74 -6.46
N LEU A 230 -32.14 -12.74 -7.32
CA LEU A 230 -32.94 -13.95 -7.08
C LEU A 230 -32.39 -14.73 -5.86
N ALA A 231 -31.08 -14.84 -5.74
CA ALA A 231 -30.45 -15.47 -4.57
C ALA A 231 -30.78 -14.71 -3.28
N GLN A 232 -30.72 -13.39 -3.30
CA GLN A 232 -31.08 -12.55 -2.16
C GLN A 232 -32.57 -12.68 -1.78
N TRP A 233 -33.45 -12.82 -2.77
CA TRP A 233 -34.89 -13.03 -2.54
C TRP A 233 -35.21 -14.41 -1.94
N LEU A 234 -34.49 -15.47 -2.39
CA LEU A 234 -34.74 -16.84 -1.95
C LEU A 234 -34.06 -17.19 -0.60
N PHE A 235 -32.87 -16.70 -0.37
CA PHE A 235 -32.02 -17.10 0.76
C PHE A 235 -31.84 -15.99 1.81
N GLY A 236 -32.55 -14.86 1.65
CA GLY A 236 -32.45 -13.72 2.54
C GLY A 236 -31.39 -12.71 2.13
N ALA A 237 -31.36 -11.61 2.84
CA ALA A 237 -30.42 -10.51 2.55
C ALA A 237 -28.97 -10.97 2.68
N ALA A 238 -28.16 -10.67 1.65
CA ALA A 238 -26.74 -10.98 1.66
C ALA A 238 -25.96 -10.09 2.66
N LEU A 239 -26.43 -8.86 2.86
CA LEU A 239 -25.81 -7.88 3.75
C LEU A 239 -26.88 -7.19 4.59
N HIS A 240 -26.64 -7.09 5.88
CA HIS A 240 -27.34 -6.20 6.79
C HIS A 240 -26.44 -5.02 7.11
N TRP A 241 -27.01 -3.82 7.12
CA TRP A 241 -26.27 -2.62 7.48
C TRP A 241 -26.48 -2.34 8.98
N ASP A 242 -25.43 -2.51 9.76
CA ASP A 242 -25.42 -2.07 11.14
C ASP A 242 -25.12 -0.57 11.16
N VAL A 243 -26.15 0.23 11.48
CA VAL A 243 -26.06 1.68 11.46
C VAL A 243 -25.62 2.16 12.84
N PRO A 244 -24.59 3.02 12.95
CA PRO A 244 -24.13 3.54 14.22
C PRO A 244 -25.23 4.40 14.87
N ALA A 245 -25.51 4.13 16.15
CA ALA A 245 -26.48 4.89 16.93
C ALA A 245 -25.85 5.43 18.22
N LEU A 246 -26.18 6.67 18.59
CA LEU A 246 -25.69 7.27 19.82
C LEU A 246 -26.33 6.56 21.01
N ARG A 247 -25.52 5.88 21.82
CA ARG A 247 -25.95 5.22 23.08
C ARG A 247 -25.11 5.73 24.24
N GLY A 248 -25.73 6.56 25.09
CA GLY A 248 -25.06 7.17 26.22
C GLY A 248 -24.04 8.26 25.81
N PHE A 249 -22.76 7.97 25.96
CA PHE A 249 -21.67 8.93 25.70
C PHE A 249 -20.90 8.65 24.39
N ASN A 250 -21.28 7.62 23.64
CA ASN A 250 -20.61 7.26 22.42
C ASN A 250 -21.54 6.56 21.44
N PHE A 251 -21.12 6.46 20.17
CA PHE A 251 -21.81 5.65 19.17
C PHE A 251 -21.55 4.17 19.42
N ARG A 252 -22.55 3.33 19.14
CA ARG A 252 -22.47 1.87 19.12
C ARG A 252 -23.04 1.37 17.79
N GLY A 253 -22.52 0.26 17.31
CA GLY A 253 -22.81 -0.26 15.97
C GLY A 253 -22.01 0.47 14.90
N GLY A 254 -22.14 -0.03 13.66
CA GLY A 254 -21.37 0.46 12.55
C GLY A 254 -19.86 0.17 12.65
N MET A 255 -19.12 0.77 11.76
CA MET A 255 -17.66 0.78 11.74
C MET A 255 -17.13 2.16 12.11
N VAL A 256 -16.07 2.22 12.89
CA VAL A 256 -15.42 3.47 13.27
C VAL A 256 -14.07 3.60 12.59
N LEU A 257 -13.86 4.70 11.86
CA LEU A 257 -12.53 5.16 11.49
C LEU A 257 -12.01 6.03 12.63
N ILE A 258 -11.06 5.50 13.37
CA ILE A 258 -10.46 6.23 14.50
C ILE A 258 -9.70 7.48 14.02
N PRO A 259 -9.62 8.55 14.83
CA PRO A 259 -8.95 9.80 14.43
C PRO A 259 -7.50 9.58 14.03
N GLU A 260 -6.80 8.65 14.68
CA GLU A 260 -5.41 8.29 14.42
C GLU A 260 -5.25 7.74 12.99
N LEU A 261 -6.13 6.82 12.55
CA LEU A 261 -6.12 6.28 11.18
C LEU A 261 -6.42 7.37 10.15
N ALA A 262 -7.43 8.21 10.44
CA ALA A 262 -7.82 9.30 9.55
C ALA A 262 -6.70 10.34 9.41
N ALA A 263 -6.11 10.80 10.53
CA ALA A 263 -4.99 11.76 10.51
C ALA A 263 -3.79 11.25 9.73
N LEU A 264 -3.40 10.00 9.99
CA LEU A 264 -2.26 9.38 9.33
C LEU A 264 -2.50 9.23 7.83
N THR A 265 -3.70 8.73 7.45
CA THR A 265 -4.07 8.56 6.04
C THR A 265 -4.13 9.91 5.31
N LEU A 266 -4.74 10.93 5.89
CA LEU A 266 -4.78 12.27 5.31
C LEU A 266 -3.38 12.86 5.15
N ALA A 267 -2.59 12.89 6.23
CA ALA A 267 -1.28 13.50 6.22
C ALA A 267 -0.34 12.83 5.20
N LEU A 268 -0.21 11.50 5.24
CA LEU A 268 0.69 10.78 4.34
C LEU A 268 0.20 10.81 2.88
N SER A 269 -1.11 10.79 2.67
CA SER A 269 -1.67 10.90 1.30
C SER A 269 -1.43 12.28 0.71
N VAL A 270 -1.69 13.34 1.45
CA VAL A 270 -1.45 14.73 1.01
C VAL A 270 0.04 14.98 0.78
N TYR A 271 0.90 14.56 1.72
CA TYR A 271 2.34 14.66 1.60
C TYR A 271 2.87 13.94 0.35
N THR A 272 2.54 12.65 0.20
CA THR A 272 3.10 11.84 -0.88
C THR A 272 2.49 12.18 -2.24
N SER A 273 1.22 12.62 -2.28
CA SER A 273 0.59 13.05 -3.53
C SER A 273 1.31 14.23 -4.19
N ALA A 274 1.93 15.11 -3.41
CA ALA A 274 2.72 16.21 -3.94
C ALA A 274 3.98 15.72 -4.71
N PHE A 275 4.61 14.64 -4.24
CA PHE A 275 5.72 14.00 -4.96
C PHE A 275 5.23 13.22 -6.18
N ILE A 276 4.12 12.49 -6.05
CA ILE A 276 3.53 11.73 -7.16
C ILE A 276 3.08 12.69 -8.27
N ALA A 277 2.50 13.84 -7.92
CA ALA A 277 2.10 14.86 -8.90
C ALA A 277 3.29 15.34 -9.76
N GLU A 278 4.44 15.54 -9.14
CA GLU A 278 5.66 15.92 -9.86
C GLU A 278 6.20 14.80 -10.74
N ILE A 279 6.15 13.55 -10.26
CA ILE A 279 6.52 12.36 -11.05
C ILE A 279 5.64 12.25 -12.29
N ILE A 280 4.33 12.42 -12.14
CA ILE A 280 3.36 12.38 -13.25
C ILE A 280 3.65 13.50 -14.27
N ARG A 281 3.82 14.74 -13.77
CA ARG A 281 4.18 15.86 -14.63
C ARG A 281 5.46 15.61 -15.40
N ALA A 282 6.51 15.16 -14.73
CA ALA A 282 7.80 14.87 -15.34
C ALA A 282 7.71 13.75 -16.36
N GLY A 283 6.93 12.69 -16.06
CA GLY A 283 6.73 11.57 -16.97
C GLY A 283 6.01 11.95 -18.27
N ILE A 284 4.96 12.76 -18.15
CA ILE A 284 4.23 13.26 -19.33
C ILE A 284 5.12 14.16 -20.19
N GLN A 285 5.91 15.02 -19.56
CA GLN A 285 6.83 15.92 -20.29
C GLN A 285 8.09 15.23 -20.84
N ALA A 286 8.38 14.02 -20.40
CA ALA A 286 9.57 13.29 -20.87
C ALA A 286 9.40 12.71 -22.29
N VAL A 287 8.17 12.57 -22.80
CA VAL A 287 7.93 12.08 -24.16
C VAL A 287 8.11 13.22 -25.17
N PRO A 288 9.05 13.10 -26.12
CA PRO A 288 9.31 14.14 -27.10
C PRO A 288 8.08 14.39 -27.98
N TYR A 289 7.81 15.66 -28.31
CA TYR A 289 6.68 16.05 -29.15
C TYR A 289 6.71 15.38 -30.54
N GLY A 290 7.90 15.07 -31.07
CA GLY A 290 8.10 14.32 -32.31
C GLY A 290 7.40 12.96 -32.36
N GLN A 291 7.11 12.32 -31.19
CA GLN A 291 6.31 11.10 -31.15
C GLN A 291 4.84 11.36 -31.53
N HIS A 292 4.29 12.52 -31.17
CA HIS A 292 2.96 12.96 -31.60
C HIS A 292 2.94 13.26 -33.10
N GLU A 293 3.97 13.92 -33.60
CA GLU A 293 4.08 14.27 -35.03
C GLU A 293 4.24 13.01 -35.89
N ALA A 294 5.09 12.08 -35.48
CA ALA A 294 5.27 10.81 -36.18
C ALA A 294 3.97 9.98 -36.22
N ALA A 295 3.25 9.90 -35.10
CA ALA A 295 1.96 9.20 -35.05
C ALA A 295 0.91 9.84 -35.97
N ARG A 296 0.84 11.18 -36.01
CA ARG A 296 -0.04 11.91 -36.94
C ARG A 296 0.35 11.70 -38.40
N SER A 297 1.64 11.67 -38.72
CA SER A 297 2.12 11.42 -40.08
C SER A 297 1.74 10.01 -40.58
N LEU A 298 1.58 9.04 -39.64
CA LEU A 298 1.07 7.70 -39.92
C LEU A 298 -0.48 7.63 -39.98
N GLY A 299 -1.18 8.77 -39.84
CA GLY A 299 -2.65 8.81 -39.84
C GLY A 299 -3.31 8.19 -38.61
N LEU A 300 -2.58 8.00 -37.50
CA LEU A 300 -3.15 7.44 -36.28
C LEU A 300 -4.11 8.44 -35.60
N PRO A 301 -5.33 8.02 -35.25
CA PRO A 301 -6.23 8.88 -34.49
C PRO A 301 -5.72 9.10 -33.07
N ASN A 302 -6.03 10.27 -32.49
CA ASN A 302 -5.55 10.68 -31.16
C ASN A 302 -5.70 9.62 -30.04
N PRO A 303 -6.84 8.90 -29.89
CA PRO A 303 -6.98 7.87 -28.86
C PRO A 303 -6.00 6.70 -29.04
N VAL A 304 -5.69 6.32 -30.28
CA VAL A 304 -4.74 5.25 -30.60
C VAL A 304 -3.31 5.73 -30.31
N THR A 305 -2.97 6.95 -30.75
CA THR A 305 -1.68 7.59 -30.46
C THR A 305 -1.42 7.63 -28.95
N LEU A 306 -2.36 8.12 -28.16
CA LEU A 306 -2.21 8.16 -26.71
C LEU A 306 -2.02 6.76 -26.11
N ARG A 307 -2.90 5.81 -26.45
CA ARG A 307 -2.91 4.49 -25.82
C ARG A 307 -1.74 3.60 -26.24
N GLN A 308 -1.28 3.68 -27.51
CA GLN A 308 -0.27 2.76 -28.06
C GLN A 308 1.13 3.36 -28.17
N VAL A 309 1.24 4.68 -28.21
CA VAL A 309 2.54 5.36 -28.40
C VAL A 309 2.95 6.14 -27.16
N ILE A 310 2.11 7.05 -26.67
CA ILE A 310 2.49 8.02 -25.65
C ILE A 310 2.45 7.43 -24.24
N ILE A 311 1.29 6.93 -23.79
CA ILE A 311 1.13 6.37 -22.44
C ILE A 311 2.15 5.27 -22.11
N PRO A 312 2.47 4.32 -23.00
CA PRO A 312 3.51 3.31 -22.70
C PRO A 312 4.89 3.91 -22.49
N GLN A 313 5.23 5.03 -23.15
CA GLN A 313 6.50 5.73 -22.96
C GLN A 313 6.50 6.53 -21.65
N GLU A 314 5.41 7.25 -21.34
CA GLU A 314 5.24 7.97 -20.08
C GLU A 314 5.35 7.04 -18.87
N LEU A 315 4.65 5.90 -18.90
CA LEU A 315 4.63 4.93 -17.79
C LEU A 315 6.02 4.38 -17.44
N ARG A 316 6.94 4.27 -18.41
CA ARG A 316 8.31 3.85 -18.13
C ARG A 316 9.09 4.85 -17.31
N VAL A 317 8.81 6.14 -17.51
CA VAL A 317 9.45 7.21 -16.76
C VAL A 317 8.79 7.37 -15.40
N ILE A 318 7.47 7.14 -15.30
CA ILE A 318 6.67 7.32 -14.09
C ILE A 318 6.89 6.17 -13.09
N ILE A 319 6.89 4.91 -13.53
CA ILE A 319 6.81 3.74 -12.66
C ILE A 319 8.03 3.59 -11.72
N PRO A 320 9.29 3.74 -12.16
CA PRO A 320 10.43 3.58 -11.25
C PRO A 320 10.41 4.56 -10.07
N PRO A 321 10.25 5.89 -10.25
CA PRO A 321 10.17 6.81 -9.12
C PRO A 321 8.88 6.66 -8.31
N LEU A 322 7.75 6.23 -8.92
CA LEU A 322 6.51 5.93 -8.22
C LEU A 322 6.69 4.76 -7.23
N THR A 323 7.45 3.73 -7.62
CA THR A 323 7.83 2.63 -6.73
C THR A 323 8.52 3.14 -5.47
N SER A 324 9.45 4.08 -5.62
CA SER A 324 10.16 4.70 -4.47
C SER A 324 9.19 5.43 -3.54
N GLN A 325 8.16 6.09 -4.08
CA GLN A 325 7.15 6.76 -3.25
C GLN A 325 6.29 5.74 -2.47
N TYR A 326 5.91 4.61 -3.07
CA TYR A 326 5.17 3.56 -2.37
C TYR A 326 5.99 2.94 -1.23
N LEU A 327 7.29 2.69 -1.45
CA LEU A 327 8.21 2.25 -0.40
C LEU A 327 8.34 3.29 0.72
N ASN A 328 8.35 4.58 0.38
CA ASN A 328 8.40 5.66 1.36
C ASN A 328 7.10 5.75 2.18
N ILE A 329 5.92 5.55 1.58
CA ILE A 329 4.65 5.48 2.32
C ILE A 329 4.72 4.39 3.39
N VAL A 330 5.14 3.17 3.03
CA VAL A 330 5.25 2.06 3.99
C VAL A 330 6.21 2.41 5.13
N LYS A 331 7.37 2.99 4.84
CA LYS A 331 8.33 3.40 5.89
C LYS A 331 7.75 4.51 6.77
N ASN A 332 7.11 5.51 6.16
CA ASN A 332 6.52 6.64 6.89
C ASN A 332 5.28 6.23 7.70
N SER A 333 4.64 5.08 7.41
CA SER A 333 3.54 4.59 8.25
C SER A 333 3.98 4.35 9.69
N SER A 334 5.27 4.07 9.94
CA SER A 334 5.84 3.96 11.29
C SER A 334 5.74 5.24 12.13
N LEU A 335 5.56 6.40 11.49
CA LEU A 335 5.28 7.67 12.19
C LEU A 335 3.93 7.63 12.94
N ALA A 336 3.09 6.66 12.64
CA ALA A 336 1.83 6.37 13.33
C ALA A 336 1.99 6.22 14.84
N ALA A 337 3.12 5.68 15.29
CA ALA A 337 3.44 5.54 16.72
C ALA A 337 3.42 6.88 17.47
N ALA A 338 3.72 8.00 16.80
CA ALA A 338 3.74 9.33 17.41
C ALA A 338 2.36 9.86 17.81
N ILE A 339 1.28 9.33 17.23
CA ILE A 339 -0.10 9.67 17.55
C ILE A 339 -0.88 8.51 18.18
N GLY A 340 -0.19 7.39 18.46
CA GLY A 340 -0.79 6.23 19.11
C GLY A 340 -1.65 5.33 18.22
N TYR A 341 -1.53 5.43 16.88
CA TYR A 341 -2.15 4.45 16.00
C TYR A 341 -1.49 3.09 16.20
N PRO A 342 -2.25 1.98 16.36
CA PRO A 342 -1.70 0.67 16.70
C PRO A 342 -1.14 -0.06 15.47
N ASP A 343 -0.08 0.48 14.87
CA ASP A 343 0.71 -0.17 13.84
C ASP A 343 1.74 -1.14 14.44
N MET A 344 2.54 -1.75 13.58
CA MET A 344 3.60 -2.67 14.01
C MET A 344 4.64 -2.02 14.93
N VAL A 345 5.02 -0.75 14.69
CA VAL A 345 6.00 -0.04 15.54
C VAL A 345 5.40 0.27 16.90
N SER A 346 4.19 0.85 16.94
CA SER A 346 3.51 1.20 18.19
C SER A 346 3.25 -0.03 19.06
N LEU A 347 2.79 -1.13 18.47
CA LEU A 347 2.46 -2.35 19.20
C LEU A 347 3.72 -3.12 19.59
N PHE A 348 4.58 -3.47 18.64
CA PHE A 348 5.71 -4.38 18.90
C PHE A 348 6.96 -3.67 19.42
N ALA A 349 7.43 -2.63 18.72
CA ALA A 349 8.60 -1.86 19.19
C ALA A 349 8.26 -0.90 20.35
N GLY A 350 6.96 -0.65 20.58
CA GLY A 350 6.47 0.13 21.73
C GLY A 350 5.98 -0.76 22.87
N THR A 351 4.70 -1.18 22.80
CA THR A 351 4.00 -1.82 23.93
C THR A 351 4.59 -3.18 24.31
N VAL A 352 4.78 -4.09 23.32
CA VAL A 352 5.28 -5.44 23.58
C VAL A 352 6.71 -5.39 24.11
N LEU A 353 7.57 -4.55 23.52
CA LEU A 353 8.93 -4.34 24.01
C LEU A 353 8.94 -3.90 25.47
N ASN A 354 8.11 -2.90 25.81
CA ASN A 354 8.07 -2.38 27.18
C ASN A 354 7.54 -3.40 28.21
N GLN A 355 6.63 -4.28 27.81
CA GLN A 355 6.07 -5.31 28.69
C GLN A 355 6.95 -6.53 28.85
N THR A 356 7.65 -6.93 27.78
CA THR A 356 8.43 -8.18 27.76
C THR A 356 9.92 -7.96 28.04
N GLY A 357 10.44 -6.77 27.78
CA GLY A 357 11.88 -6.46 27.82
C GLY A 357 12.70 -7.10 26.70
N GLN A 358 12.07 -7.82 25.75
CA GLN A 358 12.75 -8.56 24.68
C GLN A 358 13.02 -7.66 23.47
N ALA A 359 14.00 -6.75 23.62
CA ALA A 359 14.27 -5.71 22.64
C ALA A 359 14.76 -6.25 21.30
N ILE A 360 15.59 -7.28 21.30
CA ILE A 360 16.18 -7.82 20.06
C ILE A 360 15.09 -8.47 19.21
N GLU A 361 14.30 -9.35 19.80
CA GLU A 361 13.26 -10.10 19.13
C GLU A 361 12.17 -9.18 18.60
N THR A 362 11.65 -8.27 19.43
CA THR A 362 10.55 -7.37 19.03
C THR A 362 10.98 -6.38 17.95
N ILE A 363 12.19 -5.81 18.05
CA ILE A 363 12.72 -4.90 17.03
C ILE A 363 13.06 -5.67 15.74
N ALA A 364 13.70 -6.83 15.83
CA ALA A 364 14.03 -7.66 14.67
C ALA A 364 12.74 -8.09 13.91
N MET A 365 11.70 -8.52 14.65
CA MET A 365 10.40 -8.85 14.06
C MET A 365 9.77 -7.64 13.37
N THR A 366 9.76 -6.48 14.02
CA THR A 366 9.25 -5.23 13.45
C THR A 366 10.01 -4.86 12.17
N MET A 367 11.33 -4.85 12.20
CA MET A 367 12.17 -4.56 11.03
C MET A 367 11.93 -5.56 9.89
N SER A 368 11.78 -6.84 10.22
CA SER A 368 11.52 -7.91 9.25
C SER A 368 10.19 -7.69 8.53
N VAL A 369 9.14 -7.26 9.23
CA VAL A 369 7.85 -6.93 8.63
C VAL A 369 8.00 -5.81 7.59
N TYR A 370 8.62 -4.68 7.95
CA TYR A 370 8.81 -3.57 7.01
C TYR A 370 9.70 -3.96 5.83
N LEU A 371 10.72 -4.78 6.06
CA LEU A 371 11.58 -5.32 5.00
C LEU A 371 10.79 -6.20 4.04
N ILE A 372 10.00 -7.16 4.54
CA ILE A 372 9.19 -8.07 3.73
C ILE A 372 8.17 -7.30 2.91
N ILE A 373 7.44 -6.36 3.52
CA ILE A 373 6.46 -5.52 2.80
C ILE A 373 7.18 -4.73 1.68
N SER A 374 8.31 -4.12 2.00
CA SER A 374 9.09 -3.33 1.04
C SER A 374 9.61 -4.19 -0.13
N LEU A 375 10.16 -5.37 0.17
CA LEU A 375 10.60 -6.32 -0.87
C LEU A 375 9.45 -6.81 -1.73
N THR A 376 8.28 -7.06 -1.14
CA THR A 376 7.07 -7.48 -1.87
C THR A 376 6.61 -6.39 -2.84
N ILE A 377 6.52 -5.14 -2.38
CA ILE A 377 6.15 -4.00 -3.24
C ILE A 377 7.20 -3.84 -4.37
N SER A 378 8.48 -3.87 -4.03
CA SER A 378 9.57 -3.76 -5.01
C SER A 378 9.51 -4.86 -6.06
N LEU A 379 9.24 -6.11 -5.65
CA LEU A 379 9.10 -7.24 -6.56
C LEU A 379 7.90 -7.06 -7.49
N LEU A 380 6.71 -6.72 -6.96
CA LEU A 380 5.51 -6.50 -7.76
C LEU A 380 5.71 -5.37 -8.79
N MET A 381 6.28 -4.25 -8.35
CA MET A 381 6.55 -3.11 -9.23
C MET A 381 7.62 -3.42 -10.28
N ASN A 382 8.65 -4.22 -9.94
CA ASN A 382 9.67 -4.66 -10.90
C ASN A 382 9.10 -5.61 -11.95
N ILE A 383 8.22 -6.55 -11.56
CA ILE A 383 7.48 -7.41 -12.49
C ILE A 383 6.63 -6.57 -13.45
N TYR A 384 5.93 -5.56 -12.92
CA TYR A 384 5.12 -4.65 -13.72
C TYR A 384 5.99 -3.82 -14.69
N ASN A 385 7.11 -3.27 -14.21
CA ASN A 385 8.05 -2.49 -15.01
C ASN A 385 8.65 -3.32 -16.16
N ARG A 386 9.02 -4.58 -15.90
CA ARG A 386 9.51 -5.50 -16.94
C ARG A 386 8.48 -5.79 -18.05
N ARG A 387 7.18 -5.81 -17.72
CA ARG A 387 6.11 -6.02 -18.70
C ARG A 387 5.90 -4.82 -19.62
N ILE A 388 6.22 -3.60 -19.15
CA ILE A 388 6.08 -2.37 -19.92
C ILE A 388 7.37 -2.03 -20.69
N ALA A 389 8.51 -2.66 -20.35
CA ALA A 389 9.75 -2.47 -21.05
C ALA A 389 9.59 -2.85 -22.54
N ILE A 390 9.85 -1.89 -23.48
CA ILE A 390 9.92 -2.19 -24.92
C ILE A 390 11.28 -2.88 -25.15
N VAL A 391 11.29 -3.99 -25.81
CA VAL A 391 12.54 -4.61 -26.31
C VAL A 391 12.98 -3.76 -27.51
N GLU A 392 14.00 -2.93 -27.32
CA GLU A 392 14.69 -2.33 -28.44
C GLU A 392 15.36 -3.47 -29.23
N ARG A 393 14.93 -3.66 -30.46
CA ARG A 393 15.55 -4.59 -31.42
C ARG A 393 16.53 -3.83 -32.27
#